data_7412a514c2f5d0b45ed5d7851cc50849
#
_entry.id   7412a514c2f5d0b45ed5d7851cc50849
#
_cell.length_a   1.000
_cell.length_b   1.000
_cell.length_c   1.000
_cell.angle_alpha   90.00
_cell.angle_beta   90.00
_cell.angle_gamma   90.00
#
_symmetry.space_group_name_H-M   'P 1'
#
loop_
_entity.id
_entity.type
_entity.pdbx_description
1 polymer ?
#
loop_
_entity_poly.entity_id
_entity_poly.type
_entity_poly.pdbx_seq_one_letter_code
_entity_poly.pdbx_strand_id
1 'polypeptide(L)'
;MNQHKKLSKKMITMLCLVSMLSTTSYWLQDQVSAKSVSAAANQSISETQVSDAAKQTLAKLYKTFPVFKEAQKHINVSNGQYREQYQLIFRKKDNNKATLYADAQVDAKDGTLLSFSQENSSAPDTKAPAEAIAKKAAEEFLTAMIGSQKQQYRLEKVEINQEQRITTVFYQRYVNDIPVAEDGYVIGIGEKGKIRYANAKASTGLSMDVSKFKKPTTLLTGQDIEKAFAKHLELVYMPKGREGADAKIFELKYKDWFSVLDAQTGEKVQLATSYQGELSPTITVTPGNKQIMAKTPQEATEALASFGVDTKGLVLRSNKVPDSMKGQGEAEYVANQNGTFYGVTTHGGRVIKFSVQKVDRTQKVKEKKLSDKEIEAKALEFLQPYLDKDVTELRMNKKHETINLTDTNETVVFYRSYQGIPSFTQAYSVTVNAETGAIQGMFLSVTDGTETLADASQVISVEEAARKYLEKQPVKLEYGFPIINNQVVKEPSLVYTQSNKNTGTIDAITGEVVNK
;
A
#
# COMPACT_ATOMS: atom_id res chain seq x y z
N MET A 1 11.42 -12.39 -48.62
CA MET A 1 12.35 -11.25 -48.84
C MET A 1 12.28 -10.35 -47.62
N ASN A 2 13.40 -10.28 -46.91
CA ASN A 2 13.61 -9.65 -45.61
C ASN A 2 13.29 -8.16 -45.54
N GLN A 3 12.66 -7.74 -44.45
CA GLN A 3 13.04 -6.48 -43.79
C GLN A 3 12.73 -6.54 -42.30
N HIS A 4 13.70 -6.96 -41.50
CA HIS A 4 13.79 -6.64 -40.07
C HIS A 4 14.24 -5.19 -39.91
N LYS A 5 13.40 -4.32 -39.35
CA LYS A 5 13.81 -2.98 -38.89
C LYS A 5 14.11 -2.99 -37.40
N LYS A 6 15.34 -2.61 -37.11
CA LYS A 6 15.92 -2.32 -35.80
C LYS A 6 15.04 -1.36 -34.99
N LEU A 7 14.53 -1.79 -33.86
CA LEU A 7 14.00 -0.92 -32.80
C LEU A 7 15.15 -0.51 -31.88
N SER A 8 15.33 0.79 -31.74
CA SER A 8 16.44 1.40 -31.02
C SER A 8 16.27 1.33 -29.50
N LYS A 9 17.37 1.07 -28.79
CA LYS A 9 17.55 0.93 -27.35
C LYS A 9 17.35 2.22 -26.51
N LYS A 10 16.47 3.12 -26.84
CA LYS A 10 16.31 4.42 -26.13
C LYS A 10 14.95 4.66 -25.45
N MET A 11 14.12 3.65 -25.25
CA MET A 11 12.74 3.84 -24.77
C MET A 11 12.35 3.03 -23.53
N ILE A 12 13.27 2.74 -22.61
CA ILE A 12 13.00 1.94 -21.39
C ILE A 12 13.25 2.72 -20.07
N THR A 13 13.38 4.03 -20.08
CA THR A 13 13.73 4.77 -18.84
C THR A 13 12.68 5.78 -18.38
N MET A 14 11.46 5.78 -18.89
CA MET A 14 10.48 6.85 -18.58
C MET A 14 9.06 6.38 -18.19
N LEU A 15 8.89 5.18 -17.66
CA LEU A 15 7.53 4.64 -17.41
C LEU A 15 7.26 4.24 -15.94
N CYS A 16 7.86 4.88 -14.96
CA CYS A 16 7.71 4.49 -13.54
C CYS A 16 7.38 5.62 -12.57
N LEU A 17 6.66 6.69 -12.94
CA LEU A 17 6.43 7.80 -12.00
C LEU A 17 5.03 8.43 -11.99
N VAL A 18 4.00 7.82 -12.54
CA VAL A 18 2.67 8.47 -12.65
C VAL A 18 1.50 7.66 -12.09
N SER A 19 1.71 6.67 -11.25
CA SER A 19 0.60 5.82 -10.79
C SER A 19 0.33 5.83 -9.28
N MET A 20 0.45 6.97 -8.60
CA MET A 20 0.14 7.01 -7.16
C MET A 20 -0.78 8.17 -6.77
N LEU A 21 -1.96 8.25 -7.35
CA LEU A 21 -3.09 9.02 -6.80
C LEU A 21 -4.38 8.61 -7.52
N SER A 22 -4.66 7.33 -7.60
CA SER A 22 -6.00 6.86 -7.94
C SER A 22 -6.66 6.30 -6.69
N THR A 23 -7.82 6.81 -6.37
CA THR A 23 -8.73 6.31 -5.33
C THR A 23 -9.28 4.90 -5.61
N THR A 24 -8.60 4.12 -6.42
CA THR A 24 -8.85 2.69 -6.63
C THR A 24 -7.82 1.87 -5.87
N SER A 25 -7.88 1.95 -4.54
CA SER A 25 -7.00 1.22 -3.60
C SER A 25 -7.21 -0.30 -3.61
N TYR A 26 -7.94 -0.87 -4.54
CA TYR A 26 -8.36 -2.27 -4.48
C TYR A 26 -7.55 -3.24 -5.35
N TRP A 27 -6.67 -2.76 -6.24
CA TRP A 27 -5.88 -3.65 -7.10
C TRP A 27 -4.38 -3.66 -6.82
N LEU A 28 -3.91 -3.01 -5.75
CA LEU A 28 -2.47 -2.87 -5.45
C LEU A 28 -1.97 -3.75 -4.31
N GLN A 29 -2.79 -4.64 -3.75
CA GLN A 29 -2.32 -5.51 -2.66
C GLN A 29 -1.45 -6.69 -3.12
N ASP A 30 -1.53 -7.11 -4.37
CA ASP A 30 -0.74 -8.25 -4.86
C ASP A 30 0.55 -7.89 -5.62
N GLN A 31 0.83 -6.61 -5.87
CA GLN A 31 2.04 -6.17 -6.57
C GLN A 31 2.87 -5.10 -5.85
N VAL A 32 2.65 -4.86 -4.56
CA VAL A 32 3.57 -4.05 -3.74
C VAL A 32 4.67 -4.93 -3.17
N SER A 33 5.23 -5.81 -3.98
CA SER A 33 6.54 -6.36 -3.68
C SER A 33 7.59 -5.60 -4.49
N ALA A 34 8.43 -4.86 -3.78
CA ALA A 34 9.78 -4.48 -4.14
C ALA A 34 10.03 -3.34 -5.15
N LYS A 35 9.14 -2.38 -5.41
CA LYS A 35 9.53 -1.28 -6.33
C LYS A 35 9.29 0.16 -5.87
N SER A 36 8.90 0.42 -4.65
CA SER A 36 8.79 1.80 -4.15
C SER A 36 9.34 2.01 -2.74
N VAL A 37 10.51 1.44 -2.44
CA VAL A 37 11.31 2.00 -1.36
C VAL A 37 12.02 3.21 -1.94
N SER A 38 11.55 4.40 -1.59
CA SER A 38 12.17 5.66 -1.94
C SER A 38 13.65 5.62 -1.62
N ALA A 39 14.46 6.14 -2.51
CA ALA A 39 15.85 6.45 -2.25
C ALA A 39 15.97 7.57 -1.19
N ALA A 40 15.75 7.25 0.09
CA ALA A 40 16.51 7.91 1.14
C ALA A 40 17.99 7.75 0.74
N ALA A 41 18.80 8.79 0.89
CA ALA A 41 20.16 8.82 0.44
C ALA A 41 20.88 7.51 0.83
N ASN A 42 21.06 6.61 -0.15
CA ASN A 42 21.73 5.35 0.04
C ASN A 42 23.21 5.67 0.31
N GLN A 43 23.57 5.77 1.57
CA GLN A 43 24.96 5.92 1.94
C GLN A 43 25.62 4.56 1.70
N SER A 44 26.53 4.50 0.73
CA SER A 44 27.35 3.32 0.51
C SER A 44 28.33 3.18 1.68
N ILE A 45 28.37 2.01 2.28
CA ILE A 45 29.25 1.68 3.39
C ILE A 45 30.10 0.45 3.08
N SER A 46 31.19 0.27 3.82
CA SER A 46 32.00 -0.94 3.76
C SER A 46 31.39 -2.06 4.61
N GLU A 47 31.76 -3.30 4.34
CA GLU A 47 31.32 -4.47 5.12
C GLU A 47 31.74 -4.38 6.60
N THR A 48 32.83 -3.68 6.90
CA THR A 48 33.31 -3.46 8.27
C THR A 48 32.38 -2.56 9.10
N GLN A 49 31.63 -1.68 8.44
CA GLN A 49 30.68 -0.74 9.07
C GLN A 49 29.29 -1.34 9.31
N VAL A 50 29.04 -2.55 8.80
CA VAL A 50 27.79 -3.28 9.03
C VAL A 50 27.74 -3.76 10.48
N SER A 51 26.58 -3.75 11.12
CA SER A 51 26.40 -4.23 12.50
C SER A 51 26.78 -5.71 12.64
N ASP A 52 27.18 -6.13 13.83
CA ASP A 52 27.61 -7.52 14.06
C ASP A 52 26.47 -8.52 13.84
N ALA A 53 25.23 -8.15 14.15
CA ALA A 53 24.06 -8.97 13.87
C ALA A 53 23.86 -9.18 12.35
N ALA A 54 23.99 -8.12 11.56
CA ALA A 54 23.87 -8.21 10.11
C ALA A 54 25.08 -8.92 9.47
N LYS A 55 26.31 -8.79 10.03
CA LYS A 55 27.47 -9.59 9.62
C LYS A 55 27.25 -11.10 9.80
N GLN A 56 26.58 -11.51 10.87
CA GLN A 56 26.21 -12.92 11.07
C GLN A 56 25.28 -13.42 9.95
N THR A 57 24.29 -12.63 9.56
CA THR A 57 23.41 -12.98 8.44
C THR A 57 24.15 -13.00 7.10
N LEU A 58 25.05 -12.06 6.87
CA LEU A 58 25.93 -12.06 5.71
C LEU A 58 26.81 -13.32 5.66
N ALA A 59 27.35 -13.76 6.80
CA ALA A 59 28.12 -15.01 6.88
C ALA A 59 27.27 -16.24 6.56
N LYS A 60 25.99 -16.26 6.99
CA LYS A 60 25.04 -17.33 6.63
C LYS A 60 24.73 -17.33 5.12
N LEU A 61 24.55 -16.14 4.50
CA LEU A 61 24.38 -16.00 3.06
C LEU A 61 25.62 -16.52 2.30
N TYR A 62 26.83 -16.22 2.75
CA TYR A 62 28.07 -16.74 2.14
C TYR A 62 28.23 -18.26 2.29
N LYS A 63 27.75 -18.83 3.39
CA LYS A 63 27.74 -20.28 3.59
C LYS A 63 26.73 -20.96 2.65
N THR A 64 25.55 -20.36 2.51
CA THR A 64 24.46 -20.90 1.66
C THR A 64 24.75 -20.70 0.17
N PHE A 65 25.36 -19.57 -0.18
CA PHE A 65 25.70 -19.19 -1.55
C PHE A 65 27.18 -18.81 -1.67
N PRO A 66 28.10 -19.78 -1.76
CA PRO A 66 29.54 -19.50 -1.78
C PRO A 66 29.98 -18.53 -2.89
N VAL A 67 29.25 -18.51 -4.01
CA VAL A 67 29.50 -17.61 -5.15
C VAL A 67 29.44 -16.11 -4.78
N PHE A 68 28.77 -15.74 -3.70
CA PHE A 68 28.68 -14.35 -3.24
C PHE A 68 29.99 -13.84 -2.62
N LYS A 69 30.88 -14.73 -2.15
CA LYS A 69 32.20 -14.33 -1.66
C LYS A 69 33.06 -13.73 -2.77
N GLU A 70 32.91 -14.26 -3.99
CA GLU A 70 33.66 -13.84 -5.17
C GLU A 70 32.98 -12.72 -5.97
N ALA A 71 31.72 -12.38 -5.62
CA ALA A 71 30.98 -11.35 -6.31
C ALA A 71 31.42 -9.94 -5.89
N GLN A 72 31.30 -8.99 -6.82
CA GLN A 72 31.40 -7.58 -6.49
C GLN A 72 30.23 -7.20 -5.56
N LYS A 73 30.53 -6.54 -4.45
CA LYS A 73 29.56 -6.18 -3.41
C LYS A 73 29.36 -4.68 -3.34
N HIS A 74 28.11 -4.28 -3.13
CA HIS A 74 27.73 -2.92 -2.72
C HIS A 74 26.80 -3.03 -1.52
N ILE A 75 27.08 -2.27 -0.48
CA ILE A 75 26.26 -2.23 0.73
C ILE A 75 25.78 -0.80 0.92
N ASN A 76 24.47 -0.64 0.99
CA ASN A 76 23.83 0.65 1.22
C ASN A 76 23.03 0.59 2.52
N VAL A 77 22.99 1.71 3.24
CA VAL A 77 22.05 1.90 4.36
C VAL A 77 20.81 2.54 3.82
N SER A 78 19.66 2.01 4.19
CA SER A 78 18.35 2.59 3.86
C SER A 78 17.42 2.58 5.06
N ASN A 79 16.58 3.59 5.16
CA ASN A 79 15.51 3.62 6.15
C ASN A 79 14.27 2.98 5.53
N GLY A 80 13.90 1.79 5.98
CA GLY A 80 12.61 1.18 5.70
C GLY A 80 11.49 1.89 6.48
N GLN A 81 10.26 1.51 6.20
CA GLN A 81 9.07 2.13 6.82
C GLN A 81 9.10 2.11 8.36
N TYR A 82 9.65 1.05 8.96
CA TYR A 82 9.64 0.85 10.42
C TYR A 82 11.02 0.56 11.01
N ARG A 83 12.07 0.43 10.18
CA ARG A 83 13.41 0.03 10.63
C ARG A 83 14.50 0.44 9.65
N GLU A 84 15.68 0.73 10.18
CA GLU A 84 16.90 0.88 9.38
C GLU A 84 17.34 -0.49 8.87
N GLN A 85 17.81 -0.57 7.64
CA GLN A 85 18.22 -1.80 6.99
C GLN A 85 19.45 -1.62 6.11
N TYR A 86 20.20 -2.70 5.95
CA TYR A 86 21.27 -2.79 4.97
C TYR A 86 20.74 -3.46 3.71
N GLN A 87 21.00 -2.84 2.56
CA GLN A 87 20.83 -3.45 1.25
C GLN A 87 22.18 -3.98 0.77
N LEU A 88 22.27 -5.28 0.55
CA LEU A 88 23.45 -6.02 0.13
C LEU A 88 23.27 -6.44 -1.33
N ILE A 89 24.06 -5.86 -2.24
CA ILE A 89 23.96 -6.15 -3.67
C ILE A 89 25.20 -6.95 -4.11
N PHE A 90 24.99 -8.10 -4.74
CA PHE A 90 26.05 -8.96 -5.27
C PHE A 90 25.95 -9.03 -6.79
N ARG A 91 27.06 -8.80 -7.47
CA ARG A 91 27.14 -8.85 -8.93
C ARG A 91 28.35 -9.67 -9.37
N LYS A 92 28.13 -10.66 -10.26
CA LYS A 92 29.22 -11.34 -10.94
C LYS A 92 29.03 -11.16 -12.44
N LYS A 93 30.13 -10.89 -13.15
CA LYS A 93 30.16 -10.77 -14.60
C LYS A 93 31.13 -11.81 -15.15
N ASP A 94 30.79 -12.39 -16.29
CA ASP A 94 31.68 -13.20 -17.10
C ASP A 94 31.72 -12.61 -18.51
N ASN A 95 32.93 -12.34 -19.05
CA ASN A 95 33.11 -11.70 -20.36
C ASN A 95 32.20 -10.46 -20.55
N ASN A 96 32.13 -9.57 -19.56
CA ASN A 96 31.29 -8.38 -19.52
C ASN A 96 29.76 -8.62 -19.53
N LYS A 97 29.30 -9.88 -19.48
CA LYS A 97 27.89 -10.22 -19.30
C LYS A 97 27.61 -10.50 -17.82
N ALA A 98 26.54 -9.89 -17.29
CA ALA A 98 26.10 -10.21 -15.92
C ALA A 98 25.63 -11.67 -15.89
N THR A 99 26.30 -12.50 -15.07
CA THR A 99 25.97 -13.90 -14.89
C THR A 99 25.20 -14.15 -13.60
N LEU A 100 25.41 -13.29 -12.60
CA LEU A 100 24.71 -13.31 -11.32
C LEU A 100 24.35 -11.91 -10.89
N TYR A 101 23.13 -11.72 -10.48
CA TYR A 101 22.65 -10.58 -9.70
C TYR A 101 21.93 -11.13 -8.47
N ALA A 102 22.27 -10.64 -7.27
CA ALA A 102 21.52 -10.93 -6.06
C ALA A 102 21.40 -9.67 -5.21
N ASP A 103 20.29 -9.55 -4.51
CA ASP A 103 19.97 -8.47 -3.57
C ASP A 103 19.45 -9.09 -2.27
N ALA A 104 19.93 -8.59 -1.14
CA ALA A 104 19.42 -8.98 0.16
C ALA A 104 19.20 -7.73 1.03
N GLN A 105 18.10 -7.68 1.76
CA GLN A 105 17.85 -6.67 2.77
C GLN A 105 17.90 -7.31 4.14
N VAL A 106 18.65 -6.68 5.04
CA VAL A 106 18.90 -7.18 6.39
C VAL A 106 18.62 -6.06 7.39
N ASP A 107 17.86 -6.36 8.43
CA ASP A 107 17.63 -5.42 9.53
C ASP A 107 18.97 -5.00 10.15
N ALA A 108 19.18 -3.68 10.28
CA ALA A 108 20.44 -3.14 10.77
C ALA A 108 20.67 -3.43 12.27
N LYS A 109 19.59 -3.61 13.04
CA LYS A 109 19.65 -3.78 14.49
C LYS A 109 19.82 -5.25 14.92
N ASP A 110 19.00 -6.15 14.37
CA ASP A 110 18.93 -7.54 14.83
C ASP A 110 19.39 -8.56 13.79
N GLY A 111 19.74 -8.11 12.57
CA GLY A 111 20.25 -8.96 11.51
C GLY A 111 19.19 -9.85 10.85
N THR A 112 17.91 -9.63 11.09
CA THR A 112 16.83 -10.41 10.42
C THR A 112 16.92 -10.25 8.91
N LEU A 113 16.90 -11.36 8.17
CA LEU A 113 16.78 -11.32 6.71
C LEU A 113 15.37 -10.90 6.34
N LEU A 114 15.24 -9.71 5.74
CA LEU A 114 13.96 -9.11 5.37
C LEU A 114 13.54 -9.48 3.94
N SER A 115 14.51 -9.45 3.03
CA SER A 115 14.30 -9.94 1.68
C SER A 115 15.58 -10.51 1.10
N PHE A 116 15.41 -11.39 0.16
CA PHE A 116 16.48 -11.95 -0.65
C PHE A 116 15.94 -12.24 -2.04
N SER A 117 16.69 -11.90 -3.07
CA SER A 117 16.41 -12.32 -4.43
C SER A 117 17.70 -12.63 -5.17
N GLN A 118 17.66 -13.59 -6.07
CA GLN A 118 18.75 -13.84 -6.98
C GLN A 118 18.26 -14.21 -8.37
N GLU A 119 19.00 -13.73 -9.35
CA GLU A 119 18.83 -14.05 -10.75
C GLU A 119 20.15 -14.54 -11.32
N ASN A 120 20.10 -15.68 -12.02
CA ASN A 120 21.24 -16.21 -12.73
C ASN A 120 20.86 -16.38 -14.21
N SER A 121 21.37 -15.48 -15.03
CA SER A 121 21.08 -15.45 -16.47
C SER A 121 21.70 -16.62 -17.25
N SER A 122 22.71 -17.30 -16.69
CA SER A 122 23.41 -18.40 -17.35
C SER A 122 22.65 -19.72 -17.29
N ALA A 123 21.66 -19.84 -16.40
CA ALA A 123 20.87 -21.06 -16.21
C ALA A 123 19.41 -20.71 -15.87
N PRO A 124 18.61 -20.28 -16.85
CA PRO A 124 17.21 -19.98 -16.60
C PRO A 124 16.44 -21.25 -16.27
N ASP A 125 15.45 -21.14 -15.38
CA ASP A 125 14.57 -22.25 -15.04
C ASP A 125 13.68 -22.60 -16.24
N THR A 126 13.46 -23.89 -16.49
CA THR A 126 12.62 -24.40 -17.59
C THR A 126 11.23 -24.81 -17.11
N LYS A 127 11.10 -25.17 -15.83
CA LYS A 127 9.84 -25.58 -15.19
C LYS A 127 9.84 -25.26 -13.69
N ALA A 128 8.66 -25.19 -13.09
CA ALA A 128 8.52 -25.16 -11.65
C ALA A 128 8.96 -26.48 -11.01
N PRO A 129 9.65 -26.48 -9.86
CA PRO A 129 9.99 -27.70 -9.15
C PRO A 129 8.74 -28.37 -8.55
N ALA A 130 8.80 -29.70 -8.37
CA ALA A 130 7.78 -30.43 -7.63
C ALA A 130 7.73 -29.94 -6.17
N GLU A 131 6.56 -30.05 -5.56
CA GLU A 131 6.29 -29.58 -4.20
C GLU A 131 7.29 -30.12 -3.16
N ALA A 132 7.63 -31.41 -3.22
CA ALA A 132 8.59 -32.03 -2.30
C ALA A 132 9.99 -31.40 -2.38
N ILE A 133 10.46 -31.09 -3.59
CA ILE A 133 11.74 -30.43 -3.82
C ILE A 133 11.70 -29.01 -3.26
N ALA A 134 10.61 -28.30 -3.52
CA ALA A 134 10.45 -26.91 -3.05
C ALA A 134 10.38 -26.84 -1.52
N LYS A 135 9.58 -27.69 -0.87
CA LYS A 135 9.50 -27.76 0.59
C LYS A 135 10.87 -28.02 1.22
N LYS A 136 11.61 -29.02 0.73
CA LYS A 136 12.95 -29.35 1.23
C LYS A 136 13.90 -28.17 1.10
N ALA A 137 13.98 -27.55 -0.07
CA ALA A 137 14.88 -26.43 -0.33
C ALA A 137 14.53 -25.20 0.52
N ALA A 138 13.23 -24.89 0.67
CA ALA A 138 12.76 -23.79 1.50
C ALA A 138 13.07 -24.03 2.99
N GLU A 139 12.90 -25.27 3.49
CA GLU A 139 13.21 -25.62 4.87
C GLU A 139 14.69 -25.53 5.17
N GLU A 140 15.55 -26.05 4.29
CA GLU A 140 17.01 -25.95 4.41
C GLU A 140 17.48 -24.52 4.41
N PHE A 141 16.95 -23.68 3.50
CA PHE A 141 17.26 -22.27 3.45
C PHE A 141 16.83 -21.53 4.72
N LEU A 142 15.57 -21.71 5.15
CA LEU A 142 15.05 -21.06 6.34
C LEU A 142 15.84 -21.48 7.59
N THR A 143 16.16 -22.77 7.73
CA THR A 143 16.99 -23.28 8.82
C THR A 143 18.39 -22.64 8.82
N ALA A 144 19.00 -22.49 7.64
CA ALA A 144 20.31 -21.84 7.51
C ALA A 144 20.26 -20.37 7.95
N MET A 145 19.18 -19.63 7.61
CA MET A 145 19.05 -18.21 7.90
C MET A 145 18.69 -17.95 9.37
N ILE A 146 17.70 -18.65 9.94
CA ILE A 146 17.15 -18.33 11.27
C ILE A 146 17.49 -19.37 12.37
N GLY A 147 18.15 -20.48 12.01
CA GLY A 147 18.63 -21.48 12.97
C GLY A 147 17.50 -22.12 13.77
N SER A 148 17.69 -22.23 15.09
CA SER A 148 16.72 -22.85 16.03
C SER A 148 15.35 -22.17 16.05
N GLN A 149 15.26 -20.91 15.66
CA GLN A 149 13.99 -20.18 15.58
C GLN A 149 13.04 -20.79 14.56
N LYS A 150 13.54 -21.56 13.60
CA LYS A 150 12.73 -22.27 12.59
C LYS A 150 11.64 -23.13 13.21
N GLN A 151 11.83 -23.63 14.44
CA GLN A 151 10.81 -24.41 15.16
C GLN A 151 9.50 -23.64 15.40
N GLN A 152 9.54 -22.31 15.41
CA GLN A 152 8.36 -21.46 15.55
C GLN A 152 7.64 -21.24 14.21
N TYR A 153 8.23 -21.63 13.08
CA TYR A 153 7.66 -21.40 11.76
C TYR A 153 7.09 -22.71 11.20
N ARG A 154 5.79 -22.69 10.91
CA ARG A 154 5.05 -23.82 10.34
C ARG A 154 4.76 -23.55 8.87
N LEU A 155 4.79 -24.61 8.07
CA LEU A 155 4.36 -24.56 6.67
C LEU A 155 2.86 -24.23 6.63
N GLU A 156 2.51 -23.16 5.91
CA GLU A 156 1.13 -22.72 5.74
C GLU A 156 0.54 -23.28 4.45
N LYS A 157 1.22 -23.07 3.32
CA LYS A 157 0.79 -23.55 2.00
C LYS A 157 1.95 -23.63 1.02
N VAL A 158 1.70 -24.28 -0.11
CA VAL A 158 2.59 -24.32 -1.28
C VAL A 158 1.79 -24.01 -2.52
N GLU A 159 2.32 -23.16 -3.38
CA GLU A 159 1.71 -22.76 -4.64
C GLU A 159 2.66 -23.00 -5.80
N ILE A 160 2.21 -23.74 -6.83
CA ILE A 160 3.00 -24.06 -8.02
C ILE A 160 2.55 -23.14 -9.15
N ASN A 161 3.45 -22.30 -9.66
CA ASN A 161 3.20 -21.44 -10.81
C ASN A 161 4.08 -21.90 -11.99
N GLN A 162 3.48 -22.61 -12.95
CA GLN A 162 4.19 -23.13 -14.12
C GLN A 162 4.60 -22.04 -15.10
N GLU A 163 3.82 -20.95 -15.22
CA GLU A 163 4.14 -19.85 -16.12
C GLU A 163 5.40 -19.11 -15.66
N GLN A 164 5.49 -18.84 -14.36
CA GLN A 164 6.66 -18.20 -13.74
C GLN A 164 7.79 -19.21 -13.45
N ARG A 165 7.52 -20.53 -13.60
CA ARG A 165 8.48 -21.61 -13.32
C ARG A 165 9.00 -21.61 -11.88
N ILE A 166 8.12 -21.25 -10.94
CA ILE A 166 8.43 -21.11 -9.52
C ILE A 166 7.40 -21.88 -8.70
N THR A 167 7.88 -22.55 -7.65
CA THR A 167 7.03 -23.05 -6.57
C THR A 167 7.27 -22.21 -5.33
N THR A 168 6.22 -21.61 -4.81
CA THR A 168 6.27 -20.72 -3.66
C THR A 168 5.85 -21.46 -2.40
N VAL A 169 6.67 -21.38 -1.36
CA VAL A 169 6.45 -22.00 -0.04
C VAL A 169 6.22 -20.90 1.00
N PHE A 170 5.11 -21.00 1.73
CA PHE A 170 4.69 -20.03 2.71
C PHE A 170 4.87 -20.58 4.12
N TYR A 171 5.58 -19.85 4.97
CA TYR A 171 5.75 -20.13 6.39
C TYR A 171 5.10 -19.05 7.23
N GLN A 172 4.42 -19.49 8.29
CA GLN A 172 3.80 -18.63 9.31
C GLN A 172 4.44 -18.91 10.66
N ARG A 173 4.76 -17.86 11.43
CA ARG A 173 5.26 -18.01 12.79
C ARG A 173 4.11 -18.30 13.75
N TYR A 174 4.38 -19.16 14.76
CA TYR A 174 3.48 -19.49 15.84
C TYR A 174 4.20 -19.34 17.19
N VAL A 175 3.50 -18.77 18.15
CA VAL A 175 3.92 -18.69 19.55
C VAL A 175 2.73 -19.12 20.40
N ASN A 176 2.92 -19.98 21.41
CA ASN A 176 1.83 -20.57 22.21
C ASN A 176 0.71 -21.21 21.34
N ASP A 177 1.07 -21.82 20.22
CA ASP A 177 0.15 -22.37 19.21
C ASP A 177 -0.77 -21.35 18.51
N ILE A 178 -0.56 -20.06 18.74
CA ILE A 178 -1.27 -18.95 18.10
C ILE A 178 -0.39 -18.36 17.02
N PRO A 179 -0.91 -18.15 15.78
CA PRO A 179 -0.14 -17.52 14.73
C PRO A 179 0.18 -16.06 15.07
N VAL A 180 1.30 -15.57 14.55
CA VAL A 180 1.70 -14.17 14.68
C VAL A 180 1.38 -13.45 13.38
N ALA A 181 0.45 -12.51 13.41
CA ALA A 181 0.00 -11.78 12.24
C ALA A 181 1.18 -11.12 11.50
N GLU A 182 1.22 -11.30 10.18
CA GLU A 182 2.26 -10.73 9.33
C GLU A 182 3.70 -11.09 9.75
N ASP A 183 3.89 -12.22 10.47
CA ASP A 183 5.22 -12.77 10.77
C ASP A 183 5.39 -14.12 10.09
N GLY A 184 6.34 -14.20 9.18
CA GLY A 184 6.57 -15.40 8.37
C GLY A 184 7.48 -15.13 7.19
N TYR A 185 7.61 -16.14 6.33
CA TYR A 185 8.42 -16.07 5.13
C TYR A 185 7.67 -16.61 3.91
N VAL A 186 7.89 -15.96 2.77
CA VAL A 186 7.43 -16.40 1.45
C VAL A 186 8.67 -16.70 0.63
N ILE A 187 8.89 -17.98 0.27
CA ILE A 187 10.12 -18.42 -0.37
C ILE A 187 9.80 -19.01 -1.75
N GLY A 188 10.32 -18.37 -2.80
CA GLY A 188 10.18 -18.81 -4.18
C GLY A 188 11.33 -19.72 -4.59
N ILE A 189 11.00 -20.90 -5.06
CA ILE A 189 11.92 -21.97 -5.44
C ILE A 189 11.84 -22.20 -6.94
N GLY A 190 12.98 -22.09 -7.62
CA GLY A 190 13.16 -22.42 -9.02
C GLY A 190 13.55 -23.88 -9.24
N GLU A 191 13.81 -24.23 -10.48
CA GLU A 191 14.18 -25.57 -10.90
C GLU A 191 15.35 -26.14 -10.07
N LYS A 192 15.29 -27.41 -9.72
CA LYS A 192 16.28 -28.14 -8.90
C LYS A 192 16.46 -27.61 -7.48
N GLY A 193 15.43 -26.95 -6.92
CA GLY A 193 15.49 -26.45 -5.55
C GLY A 193 16.27 -25.12 -5.37
N LYS A 194 16.52 -24.39 -6.45
CA LYS A 194 17.23 -23.12 -6.41
C LYS A 194 16.37 -22.04 -5.72
N ILE A 195 16.87 -21.41 -4.67
CA ILE A 195 16.20 -20.27 -4.05
C ILE A 195 16.21 -19.10 -5.02
N ARG A 196 15.03 -18.62 -5.42
CA ARG A 196 14.87 -17.45 -6.31
C ARG A 196 14.66 -16.17 -5.51
N TYR A 197 13.82 -16.26 -4.50
CA TYR A 197 13.61 -15.16 -3.56
C TYR A 197 13.15 -15.71 -2.20
N ALA A 198 13.33 -14.90 -1.18
CA ALA A 198 12.74 -15.09 0.14
C ALA A 198 12.34 -13.72 0.70
N ASN A 199 11.09 -13.56 1.08
CA ASN A 199 10.57 -12.32 1.64
C ASN A 199 10.01 -12.58 3.03
N ALA A 200 10.49 -11.83 4.01
CA ALA A 200 9.88 -11.78 5.33
C ALA A 200 8.57 -10.99 5.25
N LYS A 201 7.56 -11.41 6.01
CA LYS A 201 6.34 -10.62 6.22
C LYS A 201 6.65 -9.38 7.08
N ALA A 202 5.77 -8.38 7.07
CA ALA A 202 6.02 -7.05 7.66
C ALA A 202 6.43 -7.06 9.14
N SER A 203 5.87 -7.98 9.95
CA SER A 203 6.15 -8.10 11.39
C SER A 203 7.31 -9.04 11.73
N THR A 204 7.91 -9.70 10.73
CA THR A 204 9.02 -10.66 10.97
C THR A 204 10.20 -9.96 11.64
N GLY A 205 10.67 -10.51 12.75
CA GLY A 205 11.79 -9.97 13.51
C GLY A 205 11.44 -8.83 14.48
N LEU A 206 10.20 -8.35 14.55
CA LEU A 206 9.82 -7.27 15.47
C LEU A 206 9.98 -7.65 16.94
N SER A 207 9.69 -8.90 17.30
CA SER A 207 10.00 -9.45 18.62
C SER A 207 10.38 -10.92 18.51
N MET A 208 11.61 -11.24 18.87
CA MET A 208 12.10 -12.62 18.96
C MET A 208 11.92 -13.22 20.37
N ASP A 209 11.66 -12.37 21.35
CA ASP A 209 11.47 -12.78 22.75
C ASP A 209 10.06 -13.34 22.94
N VAL A 210 9.96 -14.66 23.04
CA VAL A 210 8.67 -15.36 23.22
C VAL A 210 7.99 -15.05 24.56
N SER A 211 8.73 -14.58 25.56
CA SER A 211 8.15 -14.23 26.88
C SER A 211 7.21 -13.03 26.82
N LYS A 212 7.33 -12.20 25.78
CA LYS A 212 6.45 -11.06 25.54
C LYS A 212 5.07 -11.44 24.98
N PHE A 213 4.92 -12.67 24.49
CA PHE A 213 3.66 -13.16 23.96
C PHE A 213 2.80 -13.72 25.09
N LYS A 214 1.94 -12.87 25.64
CA LYS A 214 1.05 -13.25 26.75
C LYS A 214 0.07 -14.33 26.30
N LYS A 215 -0.10 -15.38 27.12
CA LYS A 215 -1.13 -16.39 26.86
C LYS A 215 -2.53 -15.77 27.00
N PRO A 216 -3.51 -16.23 26.19
CA PRO A 216 -4.89 -15.76 26.34
C PRO A 216 -5.42 -16.05 27.74
N THR A 217 -6.05 -15.05 28.38
CA THR A 217 -6.73 -15.22 29.67
C THR A 217 -8.24 -15.08 29.52
N THR A 218 -8.69 -13.93 28.99
CA THR A 218 -10.11 -13.64 28.75
C THR A 218 -10.24 -13.12 27.33
N LEU A 219 -11.00 -13.81 26.50
CA LEU A 219 -11.22 -13.45 25.11
C LEU A 219 -12.71 -13.22 24.87
N LEU A 220 -13.04 -12.29 23.96
CA LEU A 220 -14.38 -12.18 23.44
C LEU A 220 -14.76 -13.43 22.66
N THR A 221 -15.99 -13.85 22.76
CA THR A 221 -16.52 -15.04 22.08
C THR A 221 -17.92 -14.79 21.51
N GLY A 222 -18.28 -15.54 20.47
CA GLY A 222 -19.64 -15.56 19.93
C GLY A 222 -20.23 -14.16 19.72
N GLN A 223 -21.35 -13.88 20.41
CA GLN A 223 -22.08 -12.62 20.28
C GLN A 223 -21.27 -11.36 20.65
N ASP A 224 -20.28 -11.47 21.51
CA ASP A 224 -19.46 -10.31 21.89
C ASP A 224 -18.55 -9.90 20.72
N ILE A 225 -18.04 -10.88 19.96
CA ILE A 225 -17.29 -10.61 18.73
C ILE A 225 -18.23 -9.98 17.69
N GLU A 226 -19.45 -10.51 17.53
CA GLU A 226 -20.43 -9.95 16.58
C GLU A 226 -20.76 -8.50 16.91
N LYS A 227 -21.04 -8.19 18.18
CA LYS A 227 -21.31 -6.82 18.65
C LYS A 227 -20.10 -5.90 18.45
N ALA A 228 -18.90 -6.39 18.76
CA ALA A 228 -17.67 -5.63 18.55
C ALA A 228 -17.45 -5.33 17.06
N PHE A 229 -17.65 -6.33 16.20
CA PHE A 229 -17.52 -6.17 14.75
C PHE A 229 -18.57 -5.22 14.17
N ALA A 230 -19.84 -5.34 14.61
CA ALA A 230 -20.92 -4.48 14.16
C ALA A 230 -20.64 -2.99 14.37
N LYS A 231 -20.04 -2.61 15.50
CA LYS A 231 -19.63 -1.20 15.77
C LYS A 231 -18.70 -0.60 14.72
N HIS A 232 -18.05 -1.45 13.92
CA HIS A 232 -17.03 -1.04 12.96
C HIS A 232 -17.47 -1.21 11.51
N LEU A 233 -18.68 -1.74 11.27
CA LEU A 233 -19.28 -1.75 9.94
C LEU A 233 -19.83 -0.36 9.59
N GLU A 234 -19.52 0.10 8.39
CA GLU A 234 -20.03 1.36 7.85
C GLU A 234 -21.00 1.09 6.70
N LEU A 235 -22.20 1.66 6.77
CA LEU A 235 -23.13 1.65 5.65
C LEU A 235 -22.65 2.63 4.59
N VAL A 236 -22.55 2.18 3.35
CA VAL A 236 -21.97 2.97 2.25
C VAL A 236 -22.74 2.78 0.95
N TYR A 237 -22.73 3.80 0.11
CA TYR A 237 -23.13 3.65 -1.29
C TYR A 237 -21.96 3.14 -2.13
N MET A 238 -22.20 2.12 -2.92
CA MET A 238 -21.24 1.57 -3.88
C MET A 238 -21.89 1.39 -5.24
N PRO A 239 -21.16 1.60 -6.34
CA PRO A 239 -21.71 1.43 -7.68
C PRO A 239 -22.10 -0.02 -7.93
N LYS A 240 -23.23 -0.21 -8.60
CA LYS A 240 -23.64 -1.52 -9.11
C LYS A 240 -22.83 -1.88 -10.33
N GLY A 241 -22.08 -2.98 -10.26
CA GLY A 241 -21.25 -3.44 -11.36
C GLY A 241 -19.81 -2.94 -11.30
N ARG A 242 -19.15 -2.76 -12.45
CA ARG A 242 -17.74 -2.31 -12.51
C ARG A 242 -17.60 -0.89 -11.98
N GLU A 243 -16.63 -0.70 -11.09
CA GLU A 243 -16.23 0.62 -10.60
C GLU A 243 -15.76 1.51 -11.78
N GLY A 244 -16.30 2.72 -11.87
CA GLY A 244 -15.89 3.73 -12.86
C GLY A 244 -16.71 5.01 -12.72
N ALA A 245 -16.24 6.08 -13.33
CA ALA A 245 -16.92 7.38 -13.34
C ALA A 245 -18.32 7.35 -13.97
N ASP A 246 -18.64 6.29 -14.71
CA ASP A 246 -19.93 6.13 -15.42
C ASP A 246 -20.98 5.32 -14.64
N ALA A 247 -20.71 4.99 -13.37
CA ALA A 247 -21.67 4.25 -12.55
C ALA A 247 -22.87 5.13 -12.21
N LYS A 248 -24.06 4.74 -12.69
CA LYS A 248 -25.32 5.48 -12.47
C LYS A 248 -26.22 4.92 -11.39
N ILE A 249 -26.02 3.66 -11.00
CA ILE A 249 -26.82 2.97 -9.98
C ILE A 249 -25.91 2.67 -8.79
N PHE A 250 -26.34 3.08 -7.61
CA PHE A 250 -25.62 2.85 -6.36
C PHE A 250 -26.48 1.97 -5.44
N GLU A 251 -25.85 0.88 -4.98
CA GLU A 251 -26.40 -0.06 -4.01
C GLU A 251 -25.87 0.27 -2.61
N LEU A 252 -26.61 -0.12 -1.59
CA LEU A 252 -26.18 -0.02 -0.20
C LEU A 252 -25.43 -1.28 0.22
N LYS A 253 -24.24 -1.08 0.77
CA LYS A 253 -23.40 -2.15 1.30
C LYS A 253 -22.95 -1.81 2.71
N TYR A 254 -22.82 -2.82 3.57
CA TYR A 254 -22.00 -2.69 4.77
C TYR A 254 -20.55 -3.03 4.42
N LYS A 255 -19.65 -2.17 4.82
CA LYS A 255 -18.22 -2.30 4.58
C LYS A 255 -17.45 -2.27 5.89
N ASP A 256 -16.56 -3.23 6.06
CA ASP A 256 -15.53 -3.18 7.08
C ASP A 256 -14.27 -2.52 6.52
N TRP A 257 -13.69 -1.60 7.28
CA TRP A 257 -12.43 -0.93 6.97
C TRP A 257 -11.21 -1.74 7.42
N PHE A 258 -11.17 -3.04 7.12
CA PHE A 258 -10.08 -3.93 7.52
C PHE A 258 -9.82 -3.89 9.02
N SER A 259 -10.86 -4.02 9.80
CA SER A 259 -10.74 -3.93 11.25
C SER A 259 -10.03 -5.15 11.80
N VAL A 260 -8.91 -4.89 12.45
CA VAL A 260 -8.31 -5.80 13.39
C VAL A 260 -8.85 -5.39 14.75
N LEU A 261 -9.38 -6.34 15.50
CA LEU A 261 -9.96 -6.08 16.82
C LEU A 261 -9.05 -6.63 17.91
N ASP A 262 -8.87 -5.88 18.97
CA ASP A 262 -8.31 -6.42 20.22
C ASP A 262 -9.19 -7.58 20.70
N ALA A 263 -8.58 -8.73 20.96
CA ALA A 263 -9.33 -9.94 21.25
C ALA A 263 -9.98 -9.95 22.65
N GLN A 264 -9.65 -9.00 23.51
CA GLN A 264 -10.21 -8.88 24.85
C GLN A 264 -11.25 -7.76 24.94
N THR A 265 -11.03 -6.65 24.27
CA THR A 265 -11.90 -5.45 24.38
C THR A 265 -12.83 -5.26 23.19
N GLY A 266 -12.50 -5.82 22.01
CA GLY A 266 -13.22 -5.60 20.77
C GLY A 266 -12.96 -4.23 20.12
N GLU A 267 -12.04 -3.45 20.66
CA GLU A 267 -11.65 -2.16 20.08
C GLU A 267 -10.76 -2.35 18.85
N LYS A 268 -10.76 -1.38 17.94
CA LYS A 268 -9.91 -1.42 16.75
C LYS A 268 -8.43 -1.35 17.12
N VAL A 269 -7.63 -2.21 16.50
CA VAL A 269 -6.17 -2.19 16.60
C VAL A 269 -5.56 -1.91 15.25
N GLN A 270 -4.68 -0.93 15.16
CA GLN A 270 -3.89 -0.70 13.96
C GLN A 270 -2.67 -1.59 13.95
N LEU A 271 -2.52 -2.43 12.92
CA LEU A 271 -1.30 -3.18 12.63
C LEU A 271 -0.55 -2.54 11.45
N ALA A 272 0.69 -2.96 11.21
CA ALA A 272 1.53 -2.44 10.11
C ALA A 272 0.89 -2.59 8.73
N THR A 273 0.06 -3.60 8.54
CA THR A 273 -0.62 -3.93 7.28
C THR A 273 -2.11 -3.65 7.29
N SER A 274 -2.69 -3.22 8.43
CA SER A 274 -4.09 -2.86 8.49
C SER A 274 -4.29 -1.39 8.15
N TYR A 275 -5.12 -1.12 7.16
CA TYR A 275 -5.62 0.23 6.91
C TYR A 275 -6.74 0.52 7.91
N GLN A 276 -6.60 1.58 8.70
CA GLN A 276 -7.69 2.07 9.53
C GLN A 276 -8.18 3.39 8.97
N GLY A 277 -9.28 3.32 8.20
CA GLY A 277 -10.08 4.48 7.91
C GLY A 277 -11.10 4.69 9.04
N GLU A 278 -11.23 5.89 9.53
CA GLU A 278 -12.34 6.34 10.36
C GLU A 278 -12.92 7.58 9.70
N LEU A 279 -14.24 7.59 9.50
CA LEU A 279 -14.89 8.76 8.93
C LEU A 279 -15.31 9.74 10.01
N SER A 280 -15.22 11.02 9.69
CA SER A 280 -15.82 12.09 10.50
C SER A 280 -17.35 11.94 10.55
N PRO A 281 -18.03 12.60 11.49
CA PRO A 281 -19.43 12.94 11.31
C PRO A 281 -19.65 13.65 9.97
N THR A 282 -20.91 13.68 9.52
CA THR A 282 -21.29 14.40 8.30
C THR A 282 -20.96 15.89 8.43
N ILE A 283 -20.31 16.44 7.40
CA ILE A 283 -19.96 17.83 7.26
C ILE A 283 -20.90 18.44 6.22
N THR A 284 -21.72 19.38 6.63
CA THR A 284 -22.52 20.18 5.70
C THR A 284 -21.62 21.21 5.02
N VAL A 285 -21.70 21.29 3.68
CA VAL A 285 -20.90 22.21 2.88
C VAL A 285 -21.77 23.11 2.02
N THR A 286 -21.22 24.29 1.69
CA THR A 286 -21.83 25.23 0.75
C THR A 286 -21.03 25.18 -0.56
N PRO A 287 -21.49 24.45 -1.58
CA PRO A 287 -20.75 24.29 -2.82
C PRO A 287 -20.71 25.59 -3.63
N GLY A 288 -19.50 25.96 -4.10
CA GLY A 288 -19.33 27.17 -4.91
C GLY A 288 -19.55 26.97 -6.42
N ASN A 289 -19.57 25.74 -6.88
CA ASN A 289 -19.74 25.34 -8.29
C ASN A 289 -18.76 26.03 -9.26
N LYS A 290 -17.58 26.44 -8.77
CA LYS A 290 -16.55 27.08 -9.59
C LYS A 290 -15.86 26.03 -10.45
N GLN A 291 -15.87 26.23 -11.76
CA GLN A 291 -15.19 25.36 -12.71
C GLN A 291 -13.99 26.09 -13.31
N ILE A 292 -12.83 25.46 -13.22
CA ILE A 292 -11.62 25.93 -13.90
C ILE A 292 -11.45 25.08 -15.16
N MET A 293 -11.38 25.76 -16.30
CA MET A 293 -11.27 25.13 -17.61
C MET A 293 -9.83 25.19 -18.12
N ALA A 294 -9.34 24.10 -18.72
CA ALA A 294 -8.06 24.05 -19.40
C ALA A 294 -8.12 23.04 -20.55
N LYS A 295 -7.95 23.50 -21.77
CA LYS A 295 -7.92 22.68 -22.98
C LYS A 295 -6.55 22.72 -23.67
N THR A 296 -5.67 23.60 -23.21
CA THR A 296 -4.31 23.79 -23.71
C THR A 296 -3.30 23.80 -22.58
N PRO A 297 -2.00 23.54 -22.87
CA PRO A 297 -0.95 23.64 -21.86
C PRO A 297 -0.86 25.03 -21.20
N GLN A 298 -1.13 26.09 -21.94
CA GLN A 298 -1.13 27.45 -21.43
C GLN A 298 -2.27 27.65 -20.43
N GLU A 299 -3.51 27.28 -20.80
CA GLU A 299 -4.68 27.36 -19.90
C GLU A 299 -4.47 26.49 -18.64
N ALA A 300 -3.81 25.32 -18.77
CA ALA A 300 -3.45 24.50 -17.62
C ALA A 300 -2.43 25.18 -16.70
N THR A 301 -1.50 25.97 -17.24
CA THR A 301 -0.56 26.79 -16.44
C THR A 301 -1.31 27.91 -15.72
N GLU A 302 -2.25 28.58 -16.39
CA GLU A 302 -3.12 29.61 -15.79
C GLU A 302 -4.02 29.04 -14.69
N ALA A 303 -4.53 27.80 -14.90
CA ALA A 303 -5.28 27.06 -13.90
C ALA A 303 -4.44 26.81 -12.62
N LEU A 304 -3.19 26.39 -12.76
CA LEU A 304 -2.28 26.23 -11.61
C LEU A 304 -2.09 27.56 -10.86
N ALA A 305 -1.88 28.66 -11.59
CA ALA A 305 -1.77 29.99 -10.96
C ALA A 305 -3.04 30.37 -10.19
N SER A 306 -4.25 30.02 -10.70
CA SER A 306 -5.52 30.28 -10.02
C SER A 306 -5.71 29.46 -8.74
N PHE A 307 -4.98 28.36 -8.59
CA PHE A 307 -4.92 27.57 -7.35
C PHE A 307 -3.83 28.04 -6.37
N GLY A 308 -3.13 29.15 -6.69
CA GLY A 308 -2.08 29.73 -5.84
C GLY A 308 -0.70 29.10 -6.05
N VAL A 309 -0.50 28.32 -7.12
CA VAL A 309 0.80 27.74 -7.46
C VAL A 309 1.66 28.79 -8.15
N ASP A 310 2.94 28.92 -7.77
CA ASP A 310 3.90 29.76 -8.50
C ASP A 310 4.21 29.11 -9.85
N THR A 311 3.80 29.77 -10.91
CA THR A 311 3.95 29.31 -12.30
C THR A 311 4.99 30.11 -13.10
N LYS A 312 5.82 30.93 -12.44
CA LYS A 312 6.83 31.76 -13.12
C LYS A 312 7.79 30.89 -13.95
N GLY A 313 7.76 31.12 -15.28
CA GLY A 313 8.60 30.37 -16.23
C GLY A 313 8.20 28.91 -16.40
N LEU A 314 7.06 28.48 -15.85
CA LEU A 314 6.56 27.12 -16.02
C LEU A 314 5.96 26.94 -17.42
N VAL A 315 6.36 25.88 -18.12
CA VAL A 315 5.80 25.48 -19.40
C VAL A 315 5.32 24.04 -19.30
N LEU A 316 4.00 23.87 -19.18
CA LEU A 316 3.37 22.55 -19.23
C LEU A 316 3.39 22.00 -20.67
N ARG A 317 3.37 20.70 -20.80
CA ARG A 317 3.27 19.98 -22.09
C ARG A 317 2.14 18.98 -22.02
N SER A 318 1.41 18.80 -23.12
CA SER A 318 0.41 17.73 -23.22
C SER A 318 1.06 16.37 -23.08
N ASN A 319 0.50 15.54 -22.21
CA ASN A 319 0.88 14.14 -22.04
C ASN A 319 -0.25 13.25 -22.57
N LYS A 320 0.11 12.17 -23.25
CA LYS A 320 -0.89 11.22 -23.74
C LYS A 320 -1.40 10.38 -22.56
N VAL A 321 -2.68 10.53 -22.24
CA VAL A 321 -3.35 9.68 -21.25
C VAL A 321 -3.45 8.25 -21.80
N PRO A 322 -2.92 7.23 -21.09
CA PRO A 322 -3.10 5.84 -21.49
C PRO A 322 -4.58 5.45 -21.56
N ASP A 323 -4.95 4.59 -22.50
CA ASP A 323 -6.34 4.15 -22.66
C ASP A 323 -6.94 3.52 -21.39
N SER A 324 -6.10 2.88 -20.55
CA SER A 324 -6.49 2.32 -19.25
C SER A 324 -6.84 3.39 -18.18
N MET A 325 -6.49 4.66 -18.42
CA MET A 325 -6.71 5.79 -17.50
C MET A 325 -7.74 6.80 -18.02
N LYS A 326 -8.32 6.58 -19.19
CA LYS A 326 -9.28 7.53 -19.79
C LYS A 326 -10.51 7.80 -18.92
N GLY A 327 -10.92 6.85 -18.09
CA GLY A 327 -11.99 7.07 -17.10
C GLY A 327 -11.64 8.02 -15.94
N GLN A 328 -10.35 8.40 -15.81
CA GLN A 328 -9.86 9.33 -14.76
C GLN A 328 -9.56 10.73 -15.29
N GLY A 329 -9.68 10.95 -16.61
CA GLY A 329 -9.43 12.23 -17.28
C GLY A 329 -9.18 12.04 -18.77
N GLU A 330 -9.43 13.08 -19.55
CA GLU A 330 -9.29 13.04 -21.00
C GLU A 330 -7.98 13.65 -21.51
N ALA A 331 -7.46 14.62 -20.76
CA ALA A 331 -6.18 15.26 -21.06
C ALA A 331 -5.34 15.45 -19.80
N GLU A 332 -4.04 15.30 -19.95
CA GLU A 332 -3.06 15.55 -18.92
C GLU A 332 -1.99 16.51 -19.43
N TYR A 333 -1.62 17.48 -18.59
CA TYR A 333 -0.58 18.46 -18.84
C TYR A 333 0.47 18.36 -17.74
N VAL A 334 1.74 18.22 -18.12
CA VAL A 334 2.82 17.98 -17.16
C VAL A 334 4.05 18.83 -17.43
N ALA A 335 4.81 19.12 -16.38
CA ALA A 335 6.16 19.66 -16.45
C ALA A 335 7.03 19.12 -15.33
N ASN A 336 8.34 19.15 -15.56
CA ASN A 336 9.33 19.01 -14.49
C ASN A 336 10.27 20.23 -14.58
N GLN A 337 10.26 21.05 -13.55
CA GLN A 337 11.08 22.25 -13.47
C GLN A 337 11.81 22.27 -12.12
N ASN A 338 13.13 22.35 -12.13
CA ASN A 338 13.98 22.43 -10.94
C ASN A 338 13.68 21.32 -9.90
N GLY A 339 13.46 20.09 -10.38
CA GLY A 339 13.14 18.93 -9.52
C GLY A 339 11.73 18.93 -8.95
N THR A 340 10.87 19.87 -9.39
CA THR A 340 9.44 19.89 -9.03
C THR A 340 8.62 19.39 -10.22
N PHE A 341 7.78 18.40 -9.97
CA PHE A 341 6.81 17.90 -10.93
C PHE A 341 5.50 18.65 -10.79
N TYR A 342 4.93 19.08 -11.91
CA TYR A 342 3.63 19.73 -12.00
C TYR A 342 2.74 18.89 -12.91
N GLY A 343 1.51 18.64 -12.48
CA GLY A 343 0.52 17.92 -13.25
C GLY A 343 -0.85 18.57 -13.17
N VAL A 344 -1.57 18.60 -14.29
CA VAL A 344 -2.98 19.01 -14.39
C VAL A 344 -3.71 17.97 -15.21
N THR A 345 -4.84 17.47 -14.72
CA THR A 345 -5.70 16.54 -15.45
C THR A 345 -7.08 17.17 -15.63
N THR A 346 -7.65 17.01 -16.81
CA THR A 346 -8.98 17.55 -17.14
C THR A 346 -9.95 16.45 -17.59
N HIS A 347 -11.25 16.68 -17.34
CA HIS A 347 -12.35 15.90 -17.87
C HIS A 347 -13.36 16.85 -18.51
N GLY A 348 -13.71 16.64 -19.79
CA GLY A 348 -14.52 17.61 -20.55
C GLY A 348 -13.90 19.02 -20.61
N GLY A 349 -12.57 19.12 -20.48
CA GLY A 349 -11.87 20.40 -20.36
C GLY A 349 -11.92 21.04 -18.96
N ARG A 350 -12.70 20.55 -18.00
CA ARG A 350 -12.69 20.98 -16.60
C ARG A 350 -11.48 20.37 -15.89
N VAL A 351 -10.73 21.17 -15.15
CA VAL A 351 -9.66 20.68 -14.30
C VAL A 351 -10.27 19.88 -13.14
N ILE A 352 -9.94 18.61 -13.07
CA ILE A 352 -10.40 17.69 -12.02
C ILE A 352 -9.28 17.29 -11.07
N LYS A 353 -8.02 17.51 -11.48
CA LYS A 353 -6.87 17.19 -10.65
C LYS A 353 -5.72 18.14 -10.97
N PHE A 354 -5.03 18.56 -9.92
CA PHE A 354 -3.68 19.08 -10.07
C PHE A 354 -2.76 18.53 -8.98
N SER A 355 -1.47 18.54 -9.24
CA SER A 355 -0.44 18.14 -8.27
C SER A 355 0.85 18.92 -8.48
N VAL A 356 1.48 19.29 -7.35
CA VAL A 356 2.82 19.89 -7.29
C VAL A 356 3.65 19.04 -6.35
N GLN A 357 4.67 18.35 -6.88
CA GLN A 357 5.48 17.41 -6.10
C GLN A 357 6.96 17.76 -6.27
N LYS A 358 7.61 18.14 -5.18
CA LYS A 358 9.04 18.36 -5.19
C LYS A 358 9.76 17.04 -5.00
N VAL A 359 10.53 16.63 -6.02
CA VAL A 359 11.36 15.41 -5.98
C VAL A 359 12.75 15.79 -5.46
N ASP A 360 12.86 16.15 -4.20
CA ASP A 360 14.16 16.37 -3.58
C ASP A 360 14.54 15.13 -2.75
N ARG A 361 15.49 14.36 -3.28
CA ARG A 361 15.99 13.12 -2.65
C ARG A 361 16.97 13.35 -1.50
N THR A 362 17.35 14.59 -1.24
CA THR A 362 18.40 14.95 -0.28
C THR A 362 17.88 15.65 0.97
N GLN A 363 16.61 15.99 1.03
CA GLN A 363 16.06 16.75 2.16
C GLN A 363 15.87 15.88 3.41
N LYS A 364 16.32 16.44 4.54
CA LYS A 364 15.92 15.96 5.88
C LYS A 364 14.41 16.10 6.02
N VAL A 365 13.79 15.15 6.72
CA VAL A 365 12.38 15.22 7.11
C VAL A 365 12.13 16.58 7.76
N LYS A 366 11.26 17.37 7.18
CA LYS A 366 10.85 18.67 7.74
C LYS A 366 9.79 18.45 8.82
N GLU A 367 9.81 19.29 9.84
CA GLU A 367 8.82 19.21 10.91
C GLU A 367 7.46 19.75 10.43
N LYS A 368 6.40 19.01 10.78
CA LYS A 368 5.03 19.45 10.65
C LYS A 368 4.78 20.62 11.60
N LYS A 369 4.30 21.75 11.09
CA LYS A 369 3.99 22.96 11.89
C LYS A 369 2.49 23.14 12.12
N LEU A 370 1.67 22.65 11.19
CA LEU A 370 0.22 22.71 11.31
C LEU A 370 -0.31 21.46 12.02
N SER A 371 -1.31 21.65 12.87
CA SER A 371 -2.08 20.57 13.46
C SER A 371 -3.00 19.91 12.41
N ASP A 372 -3.45 18.69 12.68
CA ASP A 372 -4.41 17.98 11.80
C ASP A 372 -5.66 18.82 11.55
N LYS A 373 -6.20 19.46 12.59
CA LYS A 373 -7.38 20.35 12.47
C LYS A 373 -7.15 21.55 11.56
N GLU A 374 -5.97 22.16 11.59
CA GLU A 374 -5.63 23.27 10.71
C GLU A 374 -5.50 22.81 9.26
N ILE A 375 -4.94 21.61 9.04
CA ILE A 375 -4.82 21.00 7.71
C ILE A 375 -6.21 20.67 7.16
N GLU A 376 -7.07 20.05 7.97
CA GLU A 376 -8.46 19.72 7.62
C GLU A 376 -9.27 20.97 7.24
N ALA A 377 -9.17 22.02 8.06
CA ALA A 377 -9.86 23.29 7.82
C ALA A 377 -9.41 23.94 6.50
N LYS A 378 -8.08 24.00 6.25
CA LYS A 378 -7.52 24.53 5.00
C LYS A 378 -7.94 23.72 3.79
N ALA A 379 -7.94 22.38 3.92
CA ALA A 379 -8.36 21.50 2.84
C ALA A 379 -9.84 21.71 2.49
N LEU A 380 -10.71 21.82 3.48
CA LEU A 380 -12.14 22.04 3.28
C LEU A 380 -12.43 23.44 2.72
N GLU A 381 -11.80 24.48 3.26
CA GLU A 381 -11.90 25.86 2.77
C GLU A 381 -11.51 25.96 1.29
N PHE A 382 -10.41 25.30 0.91
CA PHE A 382 -9.95 25.28 -0.47
C PHE A 382 -10.89 24.49 -1.38
N LEU A 383 -11.46 23.37 -0.92
CA LEU A 383 -12.29 22.46 -1.73
C LEU A 383 -13.67 23.03 -2.05
N GLN A 384 -14.34 23.65 -1.06
CA GLN A 384 -15.76 24.06 -1.16
C GLN A 384 -16.09 24.90 -2.41
N PRO A 385 -15.29 25.88 -2.85
CA PRO A 385 -15.56 26.65 -4.08
C PRO A 385 -15.70 25.81 -5.34
N TYR A 386 -15.04 24.65 -5.40
CA TYR A 386 -14.95 23.79 -6.59
C TYR A 386 -15.93 22.61 -6.58
N LEU A 387 -16.64 22.38 -5.47
CA LEU A 387 -17.66 21.34 -5.38
C LEU A 387 -18.84 21.68 -6.29
N ASP A 388 -19.40 20.66 -6.97
CA ASP A 388 -20.61 20.79 -7.78
C ASP A 388 -21.80 21.14 -6.87
N LYS A 389 -22.78 21.88 -7.43
CA LYS A 389 -23.90 22.50 -6.70
C LYS A 389 -24.75 21.50 -5.88
N ASP A 390 -24.73 20.23 -6.26
CA ASP A 390 -25.49 19.15 -5.66
C ASP A 390 -24.71 18.39 -4.57
N VAL A 391 -23.44 18.79 -4.29
CA VAL A 391 -22.62 18.24 -3.22
C VAL A 391 -22.82 19.07 -1.95
N THR A 392 -23.79 18.68 -1.14
CA THR A 392 -24.16 19.40 0.09
C THR A 392 -23.64 18.77 1.37
N GLU A 393 -23.19 17.53 1.30
CA GLU A 393 -22.67 16.78 2.44
C GLU A 393 -21.39 16.03 2.07
N LEU A 394 -20.42 16.06 3.00
CA LEU A 394 -19.19 15.30 2.93
C LEU A 394 -18.97 14.49 4.22
N ARG A 395 -18.21 13.41 4.13
CA ARG A 395 -17.57 12.76 5.28
C ARG A 395 -16.07 12.67 5.02
N MET A 396 -15.27 13.05 5.98
CA MET A 396 -13.82 13.12 5.85
C MET A 396 -13.18 11.87 6.45
N ASN A 397 -12.14 11.34 5.80
CA ASN A 397 -11.29 10.35 6.43
C ASN A 397 -10.41 11.04 7.48
N LYS A 398 -10.55 10.67 8.75
CA LYS A 398 -9.78 11.25 9.86
C LYS A 398 -8.29 10.95 9.78
N LYS A 399 -7.89 9.90 9.05
CA LYS A 399 -6.50 9.57 8.80
C LYS A 399 -6.04 10.23 7.51
N HIS A 400 -5.12 11.17 7.63
CA HIS A 400 -4.50 11.78 6.45
C HIS A 400 -3.54 10.79 5.77
N GLU A 401 -3.49 10.85 4.45
CA GLU A 401 -2.54 10.08 3.65
C GLU A 401 -1.25 10.88 3.47
N THR A 402 -0.12 10.30 3.83
CA THR A 402 1.20 10.89 3.59
C THR A 402 1.81 10.28 2.33
N ILE A 403 2.04 11.09 1.31
CA ILE A 403 2.53 10.64 0.01
C ILE A 403 4.01 10.24 0.06
N ASN A 404 4.80 10.92 0.89
CA ASN A 404 6.24 10.69 1.05
C ASN A 404 6.67 10.91 2.51
N LEU A 405 7.43 10.00 3.06
CA LEU A 405 7.98 10.12 4.43
C LEU A 405 8.98 11.29 4.58
N THR A 406 9.51 11.82 3.49
CA THR A 406 10.43 12.96 3.46
C THR A 406 9.74 14.29 3.18
N ASP A 407 8.45 14.26 2.85
CA ASP A 407 7.64 15.44 2.54
C ASP A 407 6.61 15.66 3.65
N THR A 408 6.38 16.91 4.00
CA THR A 408 5.35 17.31 4.95
C THR A 408 3.97 17.44 4.31
N ASN A 409 3.77 16.91 3.11
CA ASN A 409 2.50 16.96 2.41
C ASN A 409 1.52 15.92 2.96
N GLU A 410 0.37 16.39 3.41
CA GLU A 410 -0.72 15.55 3.91
C GLU A 410 -1.94 15.70 3.01
N THR A 411 -2.52 14.56 2.63
CA THR A 411 -3.72 14.53 1.81
C THR A 411 -4.92 14.23 2.67
N VAL A 412 -5.86 15.15 2.69
CA VAL A 412 -7.18 15.00 3.32
C VAL A 412 -8.14 14.48 2.26
N VAL A 413 -8.81 13.38 2.57
CA VAL A 413 -9.77 12.73 1.67
C VAL A 413 -11.18 12.95 2.20
N PHE A 414 -12.06 13.42 1.34
CA PHE A 414 -13.48 13.60 1.59
C PHE A 414 -14.30 12.69 0.68
N TYR A 415 -15.36 12.15 1.20
CA TYR A 415 -16.34 11.34 0.45
C TYR A 415 -17.66 12.07 0.39
N ARG A 416 -18.27 12.17 -0.79
CA ARG A 416 -19.64 12.66 -0.91
C ARG A 416 -20.56 11.84 -0.03
N SER A 417 -21.48 12.49 0.63
CA SER A 417 -22.46 11.84 1.49
C SER A 417 -23.88 12.18 1.04
N TYR A 418 -24.76 11.22 1.20
CA TYR A 418 -26.19 11.35 0.92
C TYR A 418 -26.95 10.94 2.17
N GLN A 419 -27.59 11.93 2.83
CA GLN A 419 -28.30 11.70 4.10
C GLN A 419 -27.39 11.01 5.15
N GLY A 420 -26.15 11.43 5.23
CA GLY A 420 -25.16 10.88 6.15
C GLY A 420 -24.43 9.62 5.68
N ILE A 421 -24.87 8.97 4.60
CA ILE A 421 -24.27 7.74 4.07
C ILE A 421 -23.22 8.09 3.01
N PRO A 422 -21.93 7.73 3.19
CA PRO A 422 -20.88 8.09 2.28
C PRO A 422 -20.86 7.22 1.02
N SER A 423 -20.40 7.81 -0.09
CA SER A 423 -20.09 7.10 -1.34
C SER A 423 -18.59 7.08 -1.57
N PHE A 424 -17.96 5.91 -1.42
CA PHE A 424 -16.49 5.82 -1.53
C PHE A 424 -15.92 5.99 -2.93
N THR A 425 -16.74 5.88 -3.94
CA THR A 425 -16.32 6.13 -5.32
C THR A 425 -16.45 7.60 -5.74
N GLN A 426 -17.13 8.40 -4.91
CA GLN A 426 -17.26 9.84 -5.12
C GLN A 426 -16.39 10.57 -4.09
N ALA A 427 -15.07 10.50 -4.33
CA ALA A 427 -14.08 11.05 -3.43
C ALA A 427 -13.54 12.39 -3.93
N TYR A 428 -13.16 13.24 -3.01
CA TYR A 428 -12.46 14.50 -3.22
C TYR A 428 -11.22 14.47 -2.35
N SER A 429 -10.12 15.05 -2.82
CA SER A 429 -8.96 15.17 -1.96
C SER A 429 -8.23 16.48 -2.15
N VAL A 430 -7.61 16.96 -1.07
CA VAL A 430 -6.75 18.14 -1.07
C VAL A 430 -5.45 17.78 -0.37
N THR A 431 -4.34 18.06 -1.03
CA THR A 431 -3.00 17.90 -0.45
C THR A 431 -2.51 19.24 0.06
N VAL A 432 -2.22 19.28 1.34
CA VAL A 432 -1.76 20.47 2.06
C VAL A 432 -0.34 20.25 2.54
N ASN A 433 0.55 21.19 2.32
CA ASN A 433 1.88 21.17 2.92
C ASN A 433 1.77 21.54 4.41
N ALA A 434 2.04 20.59 5.30
CA ALA A 434 1.87 20.74 6.74
C ALA A 434 2.91 21.69 7.41
N GLU A 435 3.95 22.11 6.68
CA GLU A 435 4.89 23.14 7.14
C GLU A 435 4.39 24.55 6.82
N THR A 436 3.85 24.77 5.62
CA THR A 436 3.53 26.10 5.09
C THR A 436 2.04 26.38 4.97
N GLY A 437 1.21 25.36 4.96
CA GLY A 437 -0.22 25.45 4.66
C GLY A 437 -0.54 25.67 3.18
N ALA A 438 0.46 25.59 2.28
CA ALA A 438 0.26 25.73 0.84
C ALA A 438 -0.46 24.50 0.28
N ILE A 439 -1.39 24.73 -0.65
CA ILE A 439 -2.08 23.66 -1.36
C ILE A 439 -1.16 23.10 -2.45
N GLN A 440 -0.90 21.81 -2.39
CA GLN A 440 -0.01 21.09 -3.31
C GLN A 440 -0.74 20.18 -4.30
N GLY A 441 -2.05 19.99 -4.09
CA GLY A 441 -2.85 19.17 -4.99
C GLY A 441 -4.33 19.18 -4.64
N MET A 442 -5.12 18.81 -5.64
CA MET A 442 -6.57 18.62 -5.51
C MET A 442 -7.00 17.49 -6.45
N PHE A 443 -7.99 16.73 -6.03
CA PHE A 443 -8.74 15.81 -6.89
C PHE A 443 -10.23 16.01 -6.66
N LEU A 444 -11.00 16.08 -7.76
CA LEU A 444 -12.45 16.18 -7.77
C LEU A 444 -13.03 14.95 -8.45
N SER A 445 -13.92 14.23 -7.79
CA SER A 445 -14.78 13.26 -8.45
C SER A 445 -15.78 14.01 -9.33
N VAL A 446 -15.93 13.58 -10.58
CA VAL A 446 -16.91 14.14 -11.50
C VAL A 446 -18.13 13.22 -11.52
N THR A 447 -19.29 13.81 -11.30
CA THR A 447 -20.58 13.11 -11.41
C THR A 447 -21.45 13.87 -12.42
N ASP A 448 -22.31 13.17 -13.13
CA ASP A 448 -23.26 13.81 -14.06
C ASP A 448 -24.61 14.18 -13.38
N GLY A 449 -24.74 13.90 -12.08
CA GLY A 449 -25.93 14.20 -11.28
C GLY A 449 -27.14 13.33 -11.62
N THR A 450 -26.93 12.22 -12.34
CA THR A 450 -27.99 11.29 -12.75
C THR A 450 -27.98 9.99 -11.95
N GLU A 451 -27.29 9.98 -10.80
CA GLU A 451 -27.14 8.80 -9.96
C GLU A 451 -28.49 8.37 -9.35
N THR A 452 -28.77 7.08 -9.44
CA THR A 452 -29.89 6.46 -8.73
C THR A 452 -29.35 5.77 -7.48
N LEU A 453 -29.84 6.20 -6.32
CA LEU A 453 -29.45 5.66 -5.02
C LEU A 453 -30.48 4.63 -4.54
N ALA A 454 -29.99 3.52 -3.94
CA ALA A 454 -30.87 2.57 -3.28
C ALA A 454 -31.52 3.19 -2.03
N ASP A 455 -32.74 2.73 -1.71
CA ASP A 455 -33.51 3.19 -0.54
C ASP A 455 -32.91 2.65 0.76
N ALA A 456 -32.42 3.55 1.61
CA ALA A 456 -31.81 3.20 2.88
C ALA A 456 -32.83 2.74 3.95
N SER A 457 -34.12 2.91 3.73
CA SER A 457 -35.13 2.44 4.68
C SER A 457 -35.31 0.90 4.71
N GLN A 458 -34.74 0.19 3.72
CA GLN A 458 -34.85 -1.25 3.55
C GLN A 458 -33.64 -2.05 4.03
N VAL A 459 -32.66 -1.39 4.64
CA VAL A 459 -31.44 -2.08 5.07
C VAL A 459 -31.70 -2.97 6.30
N ILE A 460 -31.01 -4.12 6.34
CA ILE A 460 -30.96 -4.96 7.54
C ILE A 460 -30.19 -4.24 8.66
N SER A 461 -30.36 -4.68 9.91
CA SER A 461 -29.57 -4.10 11.00
C SER A 461 -28.08 -4.39 10.86
N VAL A 462 -27.25 -3.53 11.41
CA VAL A 462 -25.79 -3.70 11.39
C VAL A 462 -25.34 -4.96 12.13
N GLU A 463 -26.07 -5.36 13.19
CA GLU A 463 -25.85 -6.59 13.95
C GLU A 463 -26.15 -7.83 13.11
N GLU A 464 -27.25 -7.81 12.34
CA GLU A 464 -27.58 -8.89 11.42
C GLU A 464 -26.55 -9.00 10.30
N ALA A 465 -26.10 -7.87 9.76
CA ALA A 465 -25.04 -7.82 8.75
C ALA A 465 -23.72 -8.40 9.32
N ALA A 466 -23.33 -8.01 10.53
CA ALA A 466 -22.13 -8.53 11.21
C ALA A 466 -22.21 -10.04 11.41
N ARG A 467 -23.33 -10.56 11.90
CA ARG A 467 -23.54 -11.99 12.09
C ARG A 467 -23.40 -12.77 10.79
N LYS A 468 -24.11 -12.36 9.73
CA LYS A 468 -24.05 -13.01 8.41
C LYS A 468 -22.64 -12.97 7.82
N TYR A 469 -21.92 -11.85 8.03
CA TYR A 469 -20.54 -11.72 7.56
C TYR A 469 -19.62 -12.70 8.28
N LEU A 470 -19.67 -12.74 9.61
CA LEU A 470 -18.81 -13.60 10.42
C LEU A 470 -19.11 -15.09 10.27
N GLU A 471 -20.35 -15.47 9.91
CA GLU A 471 -20.69 -16.84 9.52
C GLU A 471 -19.95 -17.28 8.24
N LYS A 472 -19.72 -16.37 7.28
CA LYS A 472 -19.03 -16.64 6.03
C LYS A 472 -17.52 -16.42 6.12
N GLN A 473 -17.13 -15.47 6.93
CA GLN A 473 -15.75 -14.99 7.11
C GLN A 473 -15.40 -14.95 8.61
N PRO A 474 -15.18 -16.10 9.24
CA PRO A 474 -14.89 -16.14 10.67
C PRO A 474 -13.57 -15.45 10.97
N VAL A 475 -13.50 -14.78 12.11
CA VAL A 475 -12.27 -14.18 12.60
C VAL A 475 -11.30 -15.25 13.09
N LYS A 476 -10.01 -14.94 13.03
CA LYS A 476 -8.91 -15.76 13.47
C LYS A 476 -8.18 -15.05 14.60
N LEU A 477 -7.92 -15.77 15.69
CA LEU A 477 -7.11 -15.27 16.78
C LEU A 477 -5.62 -15.30 16.38
N GLU A 478 -4.96 -14.16 16.51
CA GLU A 478 -3.53 -14.01 16.20
C GLU A 478 -2.85 -13.09 17.21
N TYR A 479 -1.53 -13.16 17.30
CA TYR A 479 -0.74 -12.08 17.90
C TYR A 479 -0.45 -11.03 16.83
N GLY A 480 -0.71 -9.75 17.15
CA GLY A 480 -0.39 -8.62 16.27
C GLY A 480 0.51 -7.61 16.96
N PHE A 481 1.28 -6.84 16.20
CA PHE A 481 2.08 -5.73 16.71
C PHE A 481 1.35 -4.41 16.44
N PRO A 482 0.73 -3.80 17.48
CA PRO A 482 0.00 -2.54 17.33
C PRO A 482 0.90 -1.41 16.87
N ILE A 483 0.31 -0.47 16.11
CA ILE A 483 0.91 0.82 15.81
C ILE A 483 0.23 1.89 16.66
N ILE A 484 1.00 2.57 17.49
CA ILE A 484 0.55 3.68 18.32
C ILE A 484 1.42 4.90 17.98
N ASN A 485 0.81 6.03 17.67
CA ASN A 485 1.50 7.26 17.27
C ASN A 485 2.53 7.03 16.14
N ASN A 486 2.14 6.29 15.10
CA ASN A 486 2.97 5.90 13.97
C ASN A 486 4.23 5.08 14.33
N GLN A 487 4.28 4.50 15.53
CA GLN A 487 5.36 3.62 15.97
C GLN A 487 4.84 2.22 16.25
N VAL A 488 5.56 1.21 15.77
CA VAL A 488 5.23 -0.19 16.07
C VAL A 488 5.55 -0.49 17.54
N VAL A 489 4.55 -0.92 18.28
CA VAL A 489 4.73 -1.41 19.65
C VAL A 489 5.33 -2.81 19.59
N LYS A 490 6.48 -3.00 20.26
CA LYS A 490 7.22 -4.28 20.25
C LYS A 490 6.64 -5.35 21.16
N GLU A 491 5.60 -5.03 21.94
CA GLU A 491 4.83 -6.00 22.71
C GLU A 491 3.61 -6.41 21.90
N PRO A 492 3.50 -7.69 21.52
CA PRO A 492 2.36 -8.17 20.75
C PRO A 492 1.10 -8.20 21.61
N SER A 493 -0.03 -7.86 21.01
CA SER A 493 -1.36 -8.01 21.56
C SER A 493 -2.08 -9.17 20.89
N LEU A 494 -3.04 -9.78 21.59
CA LEU A 494 -3.96 -10.73 21.01
C LEU A 494 -5.04 -9.97 20.22
N VAL A 495 -5.21 -10.35 18.97
CA VAL A 495 -6.13 -9.67 18.05
C VAL A 495 -6.98 -10.68 17.28
N TYR A 496 -8.18 -10.27 16.89
CA TYR A 496 -8.97 -10.96 15.90
C TYR A 496 -8.74 -10.31 14.54
N THR A 497 -8.30 -11.12 13.58
CA THR A 497 -8.13 -10.75 12.17
C THR A 497 -9.12 -11.53 11.31
N GLN A 498 -9.40 -11.06 10.11
CA GLN A 498 -10.19 -11.82 9.16
C GLN A 498 -9.37 -12.94 8.53
N SER A 499 -9.95 -14.12 8.39
CA SER A 499 -9.26 -15.29 7.82
C SER A 499 -8.94 -15.16 6.33
N ASN A 500 -9.68 -14.32 5.60
CA ASN A 500 -9.43 -14.01 4.20
C ASN A 500 -9.08 -12.53 4.03
N LYS A 501 -7.96 -12.25 3.38
CA LYS A 501 -7.55 -10.88 3.01
C LYS A 501 -8.45 -10.23 1.95
N ASN A 502 -9.31 -11.01 1.30
CA ASN A 502 -10.33 -10.51 0.38
C ASN A 502 -11.53 -10.02 1.19
N THR A 503 -11.46 -8.77 1.57
CA THR A 503 -12.56 -8.10 2.26
C THR A 503 -13.78 -8.04 1.35
N GLY A 504 -14.75 -8.89 1.65
CA GLY A 504 -16.07 -8.84 1.06
C GLY A 504 -16.83 -7.60 1.53
N THR A 505 -17.84 -7.23 0.80
CA THR A 505 -18.89 -6.32 1.26
C THR A 505 -20.15 -7.12 1.54
N ILE A 506 -21.01 -6.59 2.40
CA ILE A 506 -22.31 -7.19 2.69
C ILE A 506 -23.36 -6.36 1.97
N ASP A 507 -24.18 -7.00 1.16
CA ASP A 507 -25.36 -6.33 0.61
C ASP A 507 -26.27 -5.89 1.76
N ALA A 508 -26.52 -4.60 1.89
CA ALA A 508 -27.19 -4.06 3.05
C ALA A 508 -28.70 -4.36 3.06
N ILE A 509 -29.30 -4.80 1.95
CA ILE A 509 -30.70 -5.16 1.86
C ILE A 509 -30.89 -6.66 2.07
N THR A 510 -30.08 -7.50 1.40
CA THR A 510 -30.22 -8.96 1.45
C THR A 510 -29.37 -9.62 2.53
N GLY A 511 -28.31 -8.96 2.97
CA GLY A 511 -27.31 -9.53 3.86
C GLY A 511 -26.39 -10.54 3.18
N GLU A 512 -26.39 -10.61 1.85
CA GLU A 512 -25.49 -11.48 1.11
C GLU A 512 -24.04 -10.95 1.18
N VAL A 513 -23.11 -11.84 1.50
CA VAL A 513 -21.68 -11.51 1.52
C VAL A 513 -21.12 -11.68 0.11
N VAL A 514 -20.70 -10.57 -0.47
CA VAL A 514 -20.10 -10.53 -1.82
C VAL A 514 -18.59 -10.53 -1.67
N ASN A 515 -17.94 -11.63 -2.05
CA ASN A 515 -16.50 -11.71 -2.14
C ASN A 515 -16.03 -11.07 -3.46
N LYS A 516 -15.02 -10.22 -3.41
CA LYS A 516 -14.38 -9.65 -4.60
C LYS A 516 -13.42 -10.62 -5.26
#